data_f60c2bbbc93cd8fb685d83c2f3a03260
#
_entry.id   f60c2bbbc93cd8fb685d83c2f3a03260
#
_cell.length_a   1.000
_cell.length_b   1.000
_cell.length_c   1.000
_cell.angle_alpha   90.00
_cell.angle_beta   90.00
_cell.angle_gamma   90.00
#
_symmetry.space_group_name_H-M   'P 1'
#
loop_
_entity.id
_entity.type
_entity.pdbx_description
1 polymer ?
#
loop_
_entity_poly.entity_id
_entity_poly.type
_entity_poly.pdbx_seq_one_letter_code
_entity_poly.pdbx_strand_id
1 'polypeptide(L)'
;MIVGTLRILPLPNRRIEVLEILRSVQGPVLAQPGCAACHIYEEQGPEPAVVFVERWETDAALEAHLRSDIYRRILGAIELSRDRPEVRFEHVSASEGIELIERLRRHAGD
;
A
#
# COMPACT_ATOMS: atom_id res chain seq x y z
N MET A 1 0.54 -5.54 -13.60
CA MET A 1 0.07 -5.10 -12.25
C MET A 1 1.25 -4.66 -11.42
N ILE A 2 1.16 -3.47 -10.88
CA ILE A 2 2.19 -2.94 -9.99
C ILE A 2 1.58 -2.80 -8.59
N VAL A 3 2.28 -3.34 -7.59
CA VAL A 3 1.87 -3.19 -6.18
C VAL A 3 2.78 -2.16 -5.53
N GLY A 4 2.21 -1.07 -5.07
CA GLY A 4 2.91 -0.06 -4.30
C GLY A 4 2.63 -0.23 -2.82
N THR A 5 3.66 -0.32 -2.01
CA THR A 5 3.56 -0.44 -0.57
C THR A 5 4.31 0.69 0.10
N LEU A 6 3.61 1.41 0.97
CA LEU A 6 4.19 2.47 1.79
C LEU A 6 3.99 2.07 3.25
N ARG A 7 5.09 1.92 3.96
CA ARG A 7 5.06 1.58 5.39
C ARG A 7 5.59 2.75 6.20
N ILE A 8 4.73 3.32 7.04
CA ILE A 8 5.04 4.47 7.88
C ILE A 8 5.00 4.04 9.34
N LEU A 9 6.07 4.33 10.08
CA LEU A 9 6.07 4.22 11.52
C LEU A 9 5.85 5.64 12.06
N PRO A 10 4.63 5.99 12.52
CA PRO A 10 4.33 7.37 12.88
C PRO A 10 5.19 7.89 14.03
N LEU A 11 5.52 9.17 13.97
CA LEU A 11 6.08 9.88 15.12
C LEU A 11 5.15 9.72 16.32
N PRO A 12 5.67 9.74 17.56
CA PRO A 12 4.84 9.73 18.76
C PRO A 12 3.74 10.81 18.68
N ASN A 13 2.51 10.41 18.97
CA ASN A 13 1.32 11.29 18.94
C ASN A 13 0.88 11.77 17.56
N ARG A 14 1.44 11.18 16.48
CA ARG A 14 1.06 11.55 15.11
C ARG A 14 0.29 10.44 14.37
N ARG A 15 0.02 9.33 15.02
CA ARG A 15 -0.64 8.19 14.41
C ARG A 15 -2.01 8.53 13.84
N ILE A 16 -2.81 9.23 14.63
CA ILE A 16 -4.17 9.60 14.19
C ILE A 16 -4.09 10.50 12.96
N GLU A 17 -3.17 11.46 12.95
CA GLU A 17 -2.96 12.37 11.82
C GLU A 17 -2.56 11.63 10.56
N VAL A 18 -1.64 10.67 10.67
CA VAL A 18 -1.24 9.83 9.54
C VAL A 18 -2.45 9.07 8.97
N LEU A 19 -3.23 8.44 9.85
CA LEU A 19 -4.43 7.70 9.43
C LEU A 19 -5.47 8.61 8.79
N GLU A 20 -5.69 9.80 9.34
CA GLU A 20 -6.64 10.76 8.77
C GLU A 20 -6.22 11.19 7.37
N ILE A 21 -4.94 11.48 7.16
CA ILE A 21 -4.44 11.84 5.83
C ILE A 21 -4.68 10.69 4.85
N LEU A 22 -4.25 9.48 5.20
CA LEU A 22 -4.37 8.32 4.31
C LEU A 22 -5.83 7.98 4.03
N ARG A 23 -6.70 8.02 5.03
CA ARG A 23 -8.14 7.80 4.83
C ARG A 23 -8.74 8.84 3.91
N SER A 24 -8.30 10.09 4.00
CA SER A 24 -8.81 11.17 3.17
C SER A 24 -8.44 11.03 1.70
N VAL A 25 -7.33 10.33 1.39
CA VAL A 25 -6.89 10.14 0.00
C VAL A 25 -7.34 8.81 -0.58
N GLN A 26 -7.78 7.86 0.22
CA GLN A 26 -8.12 6.51 -0.24
C GLN A 26 -9.16 6.53 -1.37
N GLY A 27 -10.26 7.22 -1.20
CA GLY A 27 -11.30 7.34 -2.23
C GLY A 27 -10.80 8.04 -3.49
N PRO A 28 -10.18 9.24 -3.36
CA PRO A 28 -9.59 9.91 -4.51
C PRO A 28 -8.54 9.08 -5.26
N VAL A 29 -7.71 8.31 -4.57
CA VAL A 29 -6.75 7.41 -5.22
C VAL A 29 -7.46 6.32 -6.01
N LEU A 30 -8.47 5.69 -5.40
CA LEU A 30 -9.27 4.66 -6.07
C LEU A 30 -9.96 5.19 -7.33
N ALA A 31 -10.29 6.47 -7.36
CA ALA A 31 -10.95 7.11 -8.51
C ALA A 31 -9.97 7.43 -9.65
N GLN A 32 -8.66 7.35 -9.43
CA GLN A 32 -7.69 7.62 -10.48
C GLN A 32 -7.69 6.50 -11.52
N PRO A 33 -7.53 6.85 -12.81
CA PRO A 33 -7.50 5.84 -13.88
C PRO A 33 -6.42 4.80 -13.65
N GLY A 34 -6.77 3.53 -13.76
CA GLY A 34 -5.84 2.42 -13.62
C GLY A 34 -5.56 1.98 -12.20
N CYS A 35 -6.20 2.59 -11.20
CA CYS A 35 -6.11 2.11 -9.82
C CYS A 35 -7.03 0.92 -9.62
N ALA A 36 -6.47 -0.23 -9.30
CA ALA A 36 -7.23 -1.46 -9.09
C ALA A 36 -7.60 -1.66 -7.61
N ALA A 37 -6.80 -1.12 -6.68
CA ALA A 37 -7.07 -1.25 -5.25
C ALA A 37 -6.27 -0.21 -4.46
N CYS A 38 -6.80 0.16 -3.30
CA CYS A 38 -6.13 1.05 -2.36
C CYS A 38 -6.63 0.71 -0.95
N HIS A 39 -5.75 0.23 -0.11
CA HIS A 39 -6.09 -0.21 1.24
C HIS A 39 -5.13 0.34 2.28
N ILE A 40 -5.66 0.53 3.48
CA ILE A 40 -4.90 0.96 4.64
C ILE A 40 -4.93 -0.17 5.66
N TYR A 41 -3.75 -0.52 6.15
CA TYR A 41 -3.59 -1.56 7.17
C TYR A 41 -2.79 -1.01 8.34
N GLU A 42 -3.04 -1.55 9.51
CA GLU A 42 -2.20 -1.31 10.68
C GLU A 42 -1.58 -2.63 11.11
N GLU A 43 -0.29 -2.63 11.29
CA GLU A 43 0.41 -3.81 11.79
C GLU A 43 0.01 -4.08 13.24
N GLN A 44 0.11 -5.32 13.65
CA GLN A 44 -0.02 -5.68 15.05
C GLN A 44 1.36 -5.80 15.68
N GLY A 45 1.45 -5.49 16.96
CA GLY A 45 2.70 -5.55 17.68
C GLY A 45 2.93 -4.31 18.53
N PRO A 46 4.09 -4.20 19.21
CA PRO A 46 4.38 -3.10 20.13
C PRO A 46 4.57 -1.75 19.44
N GLU A 47 5.04 -1.75 18.21
CA GLU A 47 5.23 -0.54 17.40
C GLU A 47 4.59 -0.72 16.03
N PRO A 48 3.24 -0.72 15.96
CA PRO A 48 2.56 -1.03 14.72
C PRO A 48 2.70 0.07 13.68
N ALA A 49 3.25 -0.25 12.53
CA ALA A 49 3.31 0.66 11.41
C ALA A 49 1.94 0.77 10.74
N VAL A 50 1.73 1.88 10.04
CA VAL A 50 0.60 2.07 9.14
C VAL A 50 1.09 1.73 7.72
N VAL A 51 0.34 0.89 7.03
CA VAL A 51 0.72 0.40 5.70
C VAL A 51 -0.34 0.81 4.70
N PHE A 52 0.09 1.48 3.64
CA PHE A 52 -0.76 1.94 2.56
C PHE A 52 -0.41 1.14 1.31
N VAL A 53 -1.35 0.35 0.80
CA VAL A 53 -1.12 -0.56 -0.32
C VAL A 53 -1.98 -0.16 -1.49
N GLU A 54 -1.35 0.05 -2.64
CA GLU A 54 -2.02 0.40 -3.89
C GLU A 54 -1.71 -0.65 -4.95
N ARG A 55 -2.68 -0.86 -5.85
CA ARG A 55 -2.47 -1.71 -7.01
C ARG A 55 -2.79 -0.91 -8.27
N TRP A 56 -1.87 -0.91 -9.21
CA TRP A 56 -1.98 -0.16 -10.46
C TRP A 56 -1.91 -1.11 -11.65
N GLU A 57 -2.78 -0.90 -12.62
CA GLU A 57 -2.86 -1.79 -13.79
C GLU A 57 -1.68 -1.61 -14.74
N THR A 58 -1.14 -0.39 -14.84
CA THR A 58 -0.06 -0.04 -15.76
C THR A 58 0.96 0.89 -15.12
N ASP A 59 2.17 0.91 -15.68
CA ASP A 59 3.20 1.86 -15.29
C ASP A 59 2.75 3.31 -15.52
N ALA A 60 2.06 3.57 -16.62
CA ALA A 60 1.58 4.91 -16.91
C ALA A 60 0.61 5.42 -15.84
N ALA A 61 -0.28 4.56 -15.36
CA ALA A 61 -1.22 4.90 -14.30
C ALA A 61 -0.50 5.21 -13.00
N LEU A 62 0.48 4.39 -12.63
CA LEU A 62 1.31 4.62 -11.45
C LEU A 62 2.06 5.95 -11.56
N GLU A 63 2.70 6.21 -12.70
CA GLU A 63 3.45 7.45 -12.90
C GLU A 63 2.55 8.68 -12.80
N ALA A 64 1.36 8.64 -13.38
CA ALA A 64 0.39 9.72 -13.27
C ALA A 64 -0.01 9.96 -11.82
N HIS A 65 -0.24 8.89 -11.05
CA HIS A 65 -0.54 8.97 -9.63
C HIS A 65 0.59 9.64 -8.83
N LEU A 66 1.83 9.21 -9.06
CA LEU A 66 2.98 9.76 -8.34
C LEU A 66 3.24 11.24 -8.65
N ARG A 67 2.80 11.71 -9.81
CA ARG A 67 2.90 13.12 -10.21
C ARG A 67 1.70 13.97 -9.81
N SER A 68 0.64 13.35 -9.29
CA SER A 68 -0.63 14.01 -9.00
C SER A 68 -0.56 14.88 -7.74
N ASP A 69 -1.51 15.83 -7.63
CA ASP A 69 -1.65 16.64 -6.43
C ASP A 69 -2.11 15.81 -5.23
N ILE A 70 -2.84 14.72 -5.47
CA ILE A 70 -3.24 13.79 -4.42
C ILE A 70 -2.01 13.22 -3.73
N TYR A 71 -0.97 12.89 -4.49
CA TYR A 71 0.25 12.31 -3.93
C TYR A 71 0.98 13.26 -2.98
N ARG A 72 0.82 14.57 -3.15
CA ARG A 72 1.39 15.56 -2.20
C ARG A 72 0.85 15.34 -0.80
N ARG A 73 -0.42 14.94 -0.67
CA ARG A 73 -1.01 14.66 0.63
C ARG A 73 -0.41 13.41 1.25
N ILE A 74 -0.12 12.40 0.41
CA ILE A 74 0.57 11.18 0.84
C ILE A 74 1.99 11.53 1.31
N LEU A 75 2.69 12.42 0.60
CA LEU A 75 3.99 12.91 1.04
C LEU A 75 3.91 13.57 2.41
N GLY A 76 2.82 14.28 2.70
CA GLY A 76 2.58 14.86 4.03
C GLY A 76 2.50 13.80 5.12
N ALA A 77 1.87 12.66 4.84
CA ALA A 77 1.85 11.54 5.77
C ALA A 77 3.26 10.93 5.95
N ILE A 78 4.01 10.83 4.86
CA ILE A 78 5.39 10.31 4.88
C ILE A 78 6.28 11.17 5.80
N GLU A 79 6.10 12.49 5.78
CA GLU A 79 6.87 13.40 6.63
C GLU A 79 6.62 13.19 8.13
N LEU A 80 5.53 12.54 8.49
CA LEU A 80 5.20 12.22 9.88
C LEU A 80 5.76 10.86 10.33
N SER A 81 6.59 10.24 9.52
CA SER A 81 7.25 8.99 9.88
C SER A 81 8.43 9.27 10.82
N ARG A 82 8.55 8.46 11.88
CA ARG A 82 9.66 8.55 12.83
C ARG A 82 10.98 8.19 12.16
N ASP A 83 10.97 7.12 11.38
CA ASP A 83 12.12 6.66 10.62
C ASP A 83 11.84 6.86 9.13
N ARG A 84 12.87 6.70 8.31
CA ARG A 84 12.67 6.75 6.86
C ARG A 84 11.62 5.69 6.48
N PRO A 85 10.54 6.08 5.81
CA PRO A 85 9.50 5.12 5.45
C PRO A 85 10.01 4.13 4.41
N GLU A 86 9.46 2.92 4.47
CA GLU A 86 9.71 1.94 3.43
C GLU A 86 8.73 2.18 2.28
N VAL A 87 9.27 2.37 1.10
CA VAL A 87 8.47 2.53 -0.12
C VAL A 87 8.93 1.48 -1.11
N ARG A 88 7.97 0.74 -1.67
CA ARG A 88 8.28 -0.36 -2.58
C ARG A 88 7.27 -0.39 -3.71
N PHE A 89 7.77 -0.49 -4.93
CA PHE A 89 6.92 -0.70 -6.11
C PHE A 89 7.35 -2.00 -6.76
N GLU A 90 6.45 -2.99 -6.78
CA GLU A 90 6.76 -4.32 -7.25
C GLU A 90 5.92 -4.65 -8.48
N HIS A 91 6.59 -5.04 -9.55
CA HIS A 91 5.92 -5.48 -10.77
C HIS A 91 5.59 -6.96 -10.63
N VAL A 92 4.30 -7.28 -10.66
CA VAL A 92 3.81 -8.66 -10.51
C VAL A 92 3.62 -9.26 -11.90
N SER A 93 4.40 -10.30 -12.21
CA SER A 93 4.30 -11.00 -13.49
C SER A 93 3.36 -12.21 -13.43
N ALA A 94 3.16 -12.76 -12.23
CA ALA A 94 2.28 -13.91 -12.04
C ALA A 94 1.78 -13.92 -10.61
N SER A 95 0.59 -14.48 -10.41
CA SER A 95 0.05 -14.72 -9.07
C SER A 95 -0.70 -16.04 -9.07
N GLU A 96 -0.73 -16.69 -7.91
CA GLU A 96 -1.48 -17.92 -7.72
C GLU A 96 -2.39 -17.74 -6.51
N GLY A 97 -3.53 -18.39 -6.55
CA GLY A 97 -4.51 -18.34 -5.48
C GLY A 97 -4.46 -19.56 -4.58
N ILE A 98 -5.58 -19.84 -3.94
CA ILE A 98 -5.73 -20.96 -2.99
C ILE A 98 -5.40 -22.32 -3.64
N GLU A 99 -5.51 -22.43 -4.95
CA GLU A 99 -5.22 -23.65 -5.71
C GLU A 99 -3.77 -24.11 -5.51
N LEU A 100 -2.86 -23.19 -5.27
CA LEU A 100 -1.47 -23.52 -4.96
C LEU A 100 -1.39 -24.32 -3.65
N ILE A 101 -2.11 -23.87 -2.63
CA ILE A 101 -2.15 -24.57 -1.34
C ILE A 101 -2.73 -25.97 -1.52
N GLU A 102 -3.84 -26.06 -2.21
CA GLU A 102 -4.52 -27.34 -2.46
C GLU A 102 -3.63 -28.32 -3.22
N ARG A 103 -2.94 -27.83 -4.25
CA ARG A 103 -2.03 -28.65 -5.06
C ARG A 103 -0.87 -29.17 -4.24
N LEU A 104 -0.21 -28.29 -3.47
CA LEU A 104 0.96 -28.66 -2.68
C LEU A 104 0.61 -29.56 -1.53
N ARG A 105 -0.49 -29.31 -0.85
CA ARG A 105 -0.93 -30.15 0.27
C ARG A 105 -1.38 -31.51 -0.21
N ARG A 106 -2.03 -31.61 -1.34
CA ARG A 106 -2.42 -32.88 -1.94
C ARG A 106 -1.19 -33.74 -2.26
N HIS A 107 -0.14 -33.14 -2.83
CA HIS A 107 1.09 -33.86 -3.13
C HIS A 107 1.91 -34.21 -1.88
N ALA A 108 1.83 -33.42 -0.84
CA ALA A 108 2.62 -33.61 0.38
C ALA A 108 1.93 -34.49 1.41
N GLY A 109 0.61 -34.50 1.43
CA GLY A 109 -0.18 -35.10 2.52
C GLY A 109 -0.82 -36.45 2.20
N ASP A 110 -0.76 -36.87 0.99
CA ASP A 110 -1.45 -38.08 0.55
C ASP A 110 -0.64 -39.35 0.79
#